data_70f5d6a868a5c3db251de156a486c3ec
#
_entry.id   70f5d6a868a5c3db251de156a486c3ec
#
_cell.length_a   1.000
_cell.length_b   1.000
_cell.length_c   1.000
_cell.angle_alpha   90.00
_cell.angle_beta   90.00
_cell.angle_gamma   90.00
#
_symmetry.space_group_name_H-M   'P 1'
#
loop_
_entity.id
_entity.type
_entity.pdbx_description
1 polymer ?
#
loop_
_entity_poly.entity_id
_entity_poly.type
_entity_poly.pdbx_seq_one_letter_code
_entity_poly.pdbx_strand_id
1 'polypeptide(L)'
;MDRSGTMARCFQRFAHVFSVQASYTALAAQGKLEERLARWLLMAHDRLGTDSIKLTHEFLALMLGVRRAGVTTALQHLEQDALIDAARGVVTILDRGGLKKRAAVRAAGGRV
;
A
#
# COMPACT_ATOMS: atom_id res chain seq x y z
N MET A 1 -12.66 -12.16 -16.00
CA MET A 1 -13.05 -11.37 -14.84
C MET A 1 -14.06 -12.06 -14.00
N ASP A 2 -15.15 -12.49 -14.60
CA ASP A 2 -16.22 -13.08 -13.83
C ASP A 2 -15.80 -14.36 -13.13
N ARG A 3 -14.94 -15.12 -13.76
CA ARG A 3 -14.43 -16.34 -13.13
C ARG A 3 -13.69 -16.02 -11.86
N SER A 4 -12.86 -15.01 -11.89
CA SER A 4 -12.14 -14.58 -10.69
C SER A 4 -13.09 -14.15 -9.60
N GLY A 5 -14.14 -13.42 -9.97
CA GLY A 5 -15.13 -12.96 -9.01
C GLY A 5 -15.86 -14.12 -8.35
N THR A 6 -16.23 -15.12 -9.14
CA THR A 6 -16.92 -16.29 -8.61
C THR A 6 -16.04 -17.08 -7.64
N MET A 7 -14.80 -17.31 -8.02
CA MET A 7 -13.88 -18.03 -7.16
C MET A 7 -13.58 -17.24 -5.89
N ALA A 8 -13.45 -15.92 -6.02
CA ALA A 8 -13.22 -15.08 -4.87
C ALA A 8 -14.37 -15.15 -3.88
N ARG A 9 -15.60 -15.19 -4.36
CA ARG A 9 -16.75 -15.32 -3.49
C ARG A 9 -16.78 -16.63 -2.73
N CYS A 10 -16.51 -17.72 -3.43
CA CYS A 10 -16.45 -19.02 -2.79
C CYS A 10 -15.36 -19.07 -1.74
N PHE A 11 -14.22 -18.53 -2.06
CA PHE A 11 -13.10 -18.48 -1.16
C PHE A 11 -13.41 -17.60 0.06
N GLN A 12 -14.06 -16.49 -0.15
CA GLN A 12 -14.44 -15.60 0.92
C GLN A 12 -15.44 -16.24 1.88
N ARG A 13 -16.42 -16.95 1.35
CA ARG A 13 -17.35 -17.70 2.17
C ARG A 13 -16.65 -18.70 3.05
N PHE A 14 -15.78 -19.44 2.44
CA PHE A 14 -15.03 -20.46 3.14
C PHE A 14 -14.14 -19.85 4.21
N ALA A 15 -13.44 -18.80 3.84
CA ALA A 15 -12.49 -18.14 4.72
C ALA A 15 -13.18 -17.32 5.81
N HIS A 16 -14.44 -16.98 5.63
CA HIS A 16 -15.17 -16.16 6.60
C HIS A 16 -15.20 -16.79 7.99
N VAL A 17 -15.26 -18.11 8.03
CA VAL A 17 -15.29 -18.86 9.29
C VAL A 17 -13.99 -18.67 10.07
N PHE A 18 -12.88 -18.49 9.38
CA PHE A 18 -11.57 -18.34 10.02
C PHE A 18 -11.15 -16.89 10.14
N SER A 19 -12.00 -15.96 9.75
CA SER A 19 -11.56 -14.63 9.40
C SER A 19 -11.34 -13.67 10.54
N VAL A 20 -11.85 -13.93 11.74
CA VAL A 20 -11.78 -12.93 12.80
C VAL A 20 -10.35 -12.59 13.16
N GLN A 21 -9.53 -13.60 13.47
CA GLN A 21 -8.14 -13.38 13.81
C GLN A 21 -7.30 -13.01 12.58
N ALA A 22 -7.62 -13.64 11.45
CA ALA A 22 -6.91 -13.36 10.20
C ALA A 22 -7.09 -11.92 9.75
N SER A 23 -8.29 -11.36 9.96
CA SER A 23 -8.56 -9.97 9.60
C SER A 23 -7.69 -8.99 10.38
N TYR A 24 -7.50 -9.27 11.66
CA TYR A 24 -6.68 -8.44 12.51
C TYR A 24 -5.24 -8.40 12.00
N THR A 25 -4.70 -9.56 11.71
CA THR A 25 -3.35 -9.68 11.18
C THR A 25 -3.21 -8.98 9.83
N ALA A 26 -4.22 -9.12 8.99
CA ALA A 26 -4.20 -8.51 7.67
C ALA A 26 -4.21 -6.98 7.76
N LEU A 27 -5.00 -6.42 8.66
CA LEU A 27 -5.04 -4.97 8.86
C LEU A 27 -3.71 -4.44 9.36
N ALA A 28 -3.09 -5.14 10.31
CA ALA A 28 -1.79 -4.75 10.83
C ALA A 28 -0.72 -4.83 9.74
N ALA A 29 -0.75 -5.89 8.94
CA ALA A 29 0.20 -6.05 7.85
C ALA A 29 0.02 -4.98 6.78
N GLN A 30 -1.22 -4.60 6.50
CA GLN A 30 -1.51 -3.56 5.51
C GLN A 30 -0.99 -2.20 6.00
N GLY A 31 -1.15 -1.90 7.28
CA GLY A 31 -0.63 -0.66 7.85
C GLY A 31 0.87 -0.58 7.74
N LYS A 32 1.55 -1.68 8.03
CA LYS A 32 3.01 -1.74 7.88
C LYS A 32 3.43 -1.52 6.42
N LEU A 33 2.68 -2.11 5.51
CA LEU A 33 2.97 -1.97 4.09
C LEU A 33 2.84 -0.53 3.64
N GLU A 34 1.80 0.17 4.10
CA GLU A 34 1.64 1.59 3.77
C GLU A 34 2.79 2.42 4.28
N GLU A 35 3.25 2.16 5.48
CA GLU A 35 4.41 2.86 6.04
C GLU A 35 5.67 2.61 5.22
N ARG A 36 5.89 1.37 4.86
CA ARG A 36 7.05 1.01 4.05
C ARG A 36 6.97 1.64 2.67
N LEU A 37 5.79 1.61 2.07
CA LEU A 37 5.56 2.21 0.77
C LEU A 37 5.80 3.73 0.83
N ALA A 38 5.29 4.39 1.86
CA ALA A 38 5.50 5.82 2.02
C ALA A 38 6.98 6.15 2.15
N ARG A 39 7.73 5.38 2.93
CA ARG A 39 9.17 5.59 3.06
C ARG A 39 9.89 5.39 1.73
N TRP A 40 9.50 4.34 1.02
CA TRP A 40 10.12 4.05 -0.26
C TRP A 40 9.86 5.16 -1.27
N LEU A 41 8.63 5.66 -1.30
CA LEU A 41 8.27 6.77 -2.19
C LEU A 41 9.06 8.04 -1.84
N LEU A 42 9.22 8.33 -0.56
CA LEU A 42 10.01 9.48 -0.13
C LEU A 42 11.46 9.35 -0.57
N MET A 43 12.02 8.16 -0.41
CA MET A 43 13.40 7.90 -0.80
C MET A 43 13.56 8.06 -2.31
N ALA A 44 12.64 7.50 -3.08
CA ALA A 44 12.68 7.63 -4.53
C ALA A 44 12.53 9.08 -4.97
N HIS A 45 11.64 9.81 -4.30
CA HIS A 45 11.42 11.23 -4.57
C HIS A 45 12.71 12.02 -4.35
N ASP A 46 13.40 11.75 -3.25
CA ASP A 46 14.66 12.42 -2.95
C ASP A 46 15.72 12.15 -4.00
N ARG A 47 15.78 10.90 -4.45
CA ARG A 47 16.85 10.51 -5.39
C ARG A 47 16.59 10.98 -6.80
N LEU A 48 15.33 10.95 -7.22
CA LEU A 48 14.98 11.28 -8.60
C LEU A 48 14.74 12.77 -8.82
N GLY A 49 14.36 13.46 -7.76
CA GLY A 49 14.13 14.90 -7.84
C GLY A 49 12.90 15.29 -8.63
N THR A 50 11.99 14.37 -8.91
CA THR A 50 10.76 14.66 -9.62
C THR A 50 9.58 14.18 -8.79
N ASP A 51 8.44 14.87 -8.93
CA ASP A 51 7.23 14.50 -8.21
C ASP A 51 6.54 13.29 -8.83
N SER A 52 6.71 13.09 -10.11
CA SER A 52 6.10 11.97 -10.84
C SER A 52 7.13 10.89 -11.09
N ILE A 53 6.84 9.69 -10.64
CA ILE A 53 7.76 8.56 -10.72
C ILE A 53 7.07 7.42 -11.42
N LYS A 54 7.73 6.82 -12.41
CA LYS A 54 7.17 5.66 -13.10
C LYS A 54 7.35 4.44 -12.23
N LEU A 55 6.24 3.94 -11.70
CA LEU A 55 6.24 2.79 -10.80
C LEU A 55 5.03 1.93 -11.09
N THR A 56 5.26 0.70 -11.49
CA THR A 56 4.17 -0.26 -11.66
C THR A 56 3.89 -0.95 -10.33
N HIS A 57 2.68 -1.49 -10.20
CA HIS A 57 2.34 -2.25 -9.01
C HIS A 57 3.22 -3.49 -8.89
N GLU A 58 3.54 -4.12 -10.01
CA GLU A 58 4.44 -5.28 -10.01
C GLU A 58 5.82 -4.93 -9.50
N PHE A 59 6.35 -3.80 -9.95
CA PHE A 59 7.67 -3.37 -9.52
C PHE A 59 7.69 -3.09 -8.02
N LEU A 60 6.69 -2.37 -7.53
CA LEU A 60 6.58 -2.08 -6.11
C LEU A 60 6.42 -3.35 -5.29
N ALA A 61 5.62 -4.29 -5.79
CA ALA A 61 5.43 -5.56 -5.11
C ALA A 61 6.75 -6.32 -5.00
N LEU A 62 7.53 -6.31 -6.06
CA LEU A 62 8.84 -6.95 -6.07
C LEU A 62 9.79 -6.27 -5.09
N MET A 63 9.85 -4.96 -5.12
CA MET A 63 10.75 -4.20 -4.26
C MET A 63 10.39 -4.31 -2.78
N LEU A 64 9.11 -4.37 -2.48
CA LEU A 64 8.65 -4.47 -1.10
C LEU A 64 8.51 -5.90 -0.61
N GLY A 65 8.61 -6.87 -1.52
CA GLY A 65 8.50 -8.27 -1.16
C GLY A 65 7.10 -8.67 -0.73
N VAL A 66 6.09 -8.10 -1.39
CA VAL A 66 4.69 -8.36 -1.07
C VAL A 66 3.90 -8.66 -2.34
N ARG A 67 2.63 -9.01 -2.16
CA ARG A 67 1.76 -9.28 -3.30
C ARG A 67 1.30 -7.99 -3.96
N ARG A 68 1.10 -8.04 -5.27
CA ARG A 68 0.61 -6.90 -6.03
C ARG A 68 -0.68 -6.34 -5.46
N ALA A 69 -1.60 -7.22 -5.04
CA ALA A 69 -2.87 -6.78 -4.48
C ALA A 69 -2.68 -5.89 -3.24
N GLY A 70 -1.69 -6.23 -2.41
CA GLY A 70 -1.37 -5.42 -1.24
C GLY A 70 -0.87 -4.04 -1.62
N VAL A 71 -0.03 -3.96 -2.65
CA VAL A 71 0.45 -2.69 -3.17
C VAL A 71 -0.70 -1.85 -3.67
N THR A 72 -1.62 -2.46 -4.43
CA THR A 72 -2.77 -1.75 -4.97
C THR A 72 -3.60 -1.13 -3.84
N THR A 73 -3.87 -1.90 -2.79
CA THR A 73 -4.61 -1.42 -1.65
C THR A 73 -3.88 -0.29 -0.93
N ALA A 74 -2.58 -0.44 -0.72
CA ALA A 74 -1.78 0.57 -0.06
C ALA A 74 -1.77 1.88 -0.84
N LEU A 75 -1.60 1.79 -2.16
CA LEU A 75 -1.63 2.98 -3.01
C LEU A 75 -2.99 3.67 -2.96
N GLN A 76 -4.07 2.88 -2.97
CA GLN A 76 -5.42 3.44 -2.87
C GLN A 76 -5.62 4.19 -1.56
N HIS A 77 -5.12 3.66 -0.46
CA HIS A 77 -5.23 4.33 0.83
C HIS A 77 -4.48 5.66 0.82
N LEU A 78 -3.28 5.67 0.26
CA LEU A 78 -2.52 6.91 0.17
C LEU A 78 -3.20 7.93 -0.74
N GLU A 79 -3.84 7.46 -1.83
CA GLU A 79 -4.61 8.34 -2.70
C GLU A 79 -5.82 8.94 -2.00
N GLN A 80 -6.51 8.13 -1.21
CA GLN A 80 -7.68 8.59 -0.47
C GLN A 80 -7.33 9.71 0.49
N ASP A 81 -6.14 9.68 1.03
CA ASP A 81 -5.65 10.70 1.93
C ASP A 81 -4.97 11.85 1.19
N ALA A 82 -5.08 11.88 -0.13
CA ALA A 82 -4.54 12.92 -1.00
C ALA A 82 -3.03 13.11 -0.86
N LEU A 83 -2.32 12.05 -0.52
CA LEU A 83 -0.87 12.09 -0.39
C LEU A 83 -0.17 11.86 -1.72
N ILE A 84 -0.79 11.06 -2.57
CA ILE A 84 -0.26 10.73 -3.89
C ILE A 84 -1.39 10.64 -4.90
N ASP A 85 -1.02 10.62 -6.17
CA ASP A 85 -1.91 10.29 -7.27
C ASP A 85 -1.26 9.15 -8.03
N ALA A 86 -1.92 8.00 -8.10
CA ALA A 86 -1.37 6.83 -8.77
C ALA A 86 -2.25 6.46 -9.96
N ALA A 87 -1.73 6.62 -11.14
CA ALA A 87 -2.47 6.33 -12.37
C ALA A 87 -1.53 5.81 -13.44
N ARG A 88 -1.92 4.70 -14.06
CA ARG A 88 -1.23 4.16 -15.24
C ARG A 88 0.26 3.95 -15.04
N GLY A 89 0.63 3.41 -13.91
CA GLY A 89 2.04 3.12 -13.64
C GLY A 89 2.87 4.34 -13.29
N VAL A 90 2.22 5.46 -13.00
CA VAL A 90 2.90 6.67 -12.56
C VAL A 90 2.36 7.06 -11.20
N VAL A 91 3.25 7.27 -10.25
CA VAL A 91 2.89 7.76 -8.92
C VAL A 91 3.39 9.18 -8.80
N THR A 92 2.49 10.10 -8.50
CA THR A 92 2.83 11.51 -8.31
C THR A 92 2.68 11.86 -6.84
N ILE A 93 3.72 12.43 -6.27
CA ILE A 93 3.71 12.86 -4.87
C ILE A 93 2.96 14.19 -4.78
N LEU A 94 1.86 14.21 -4.04
CA LEU A 94 1.06 15.42 -3.87
C LEU A 94 1.37 16.12 -2.55
N ASP A 95 1.59 15.36 -1.50
CA ASP A 95 1.80 15.91 -0.15
C ASP A 95 2.95 15.18 0.52
N ARG A 96 4.14 15.71 0.34
CA ARG A 96 5.34 15.10 0.91
C ARG A 96 5.30 15.11 2.44
N GLY A 97 4.79 16.18 3.02
CA GLY A 97 4.66 16.26 4.48
C GLY A 97 3.74 15.19 5.04
N GLY A 98 2.63 14.95 4.36
CA GLY A 98 1.72 13.89 4.74
C GLY A 98 2.33 12.51 4.61
N LEU A 99 3.12 12.30 3.54
CA LEU A 99 3.84 11.04 3.37
C LEU A 99 4.85 10.82 4.49
N LYS A 100 5.55 11.86 4.90
CA LYS A 100 6.49 11.75 6.02
C LYS A 100 5.78 11.34 7.30
N LYS A 101 4.63 11.93 7.55
CA LYS A 101 3.83 11.56 8.71
C LYS A 101 3.38 10.11 8.64
N ARG A 102 2.93 9.68 7.48
CA ARG A 102 2.50 8.30 7.29
C ARG A 102 3.66 7.34 7.49
N ALA A 103 4.84 7.68 6.98
CA ALA A 103 6.02 6.84 7.12
C ALA A 103 6.50 6.78 8.57
N ALA A 104 6.29 7.82 9.33
CA ALA A 104 6.77 7.94 10.71
C ALA A 104 5.78 7.43 11.75
N VAL A 105 4.51 7.24 11.38
CA VAL A 105 3.47 6.87 12.33
C VAL A 105 3.86 5.67 13.19
N ARG A 106 4.35 4.64 12.53
CA ARG A 106 4.69 3.43 13.28
C ARG A 106 5.92 3.61 14.15
N ALA A 107 6.91 4.34 13.65
CA ALA A 107 8.11 4.60 14.43
C ALA A 107 7.77 5.38 15.70
N ALA A 108 6.91 6.38 15.56
CA ALA A 108 6.46 7.16 16.70
C ALA A 108 5.64 6.31 17.67
N GLY A 109 4.72 5.51 17.13
CA GLY A 109 3.91 4.62 17.95
C GLY A 109 4.72 3.54 18.63
N GLY A 110 5.75 3.05 17.96
CA GLY A 110 6.60 2.01 18.49
C GLY A 110 7.44 2.43 19.67
N ARG A 111 7.58 3.69 19.89
CA ARG A 111 8.35 4.20 21.03
C ARG A 111 7.57 4.23 22.31
N VAL A 112 6.28 4.25 22.16
CA VAL A 112 5.39 4.29 23.32
C VAL A 112 5.00 2.91 23.83
#